data_644d6fe7c7b21465be70dae23e392fcf
#
_entry.id   644d6fe7c7b21465be70dae23e392fcf
#
_cell.length_a   1.000
_cell.length_b   1.000
_cell.length_c   1.000
_cell.angle_alpha   90.00
_cell.angle_beta   90.00
_cell.angle_gamma   90.00
#
_symmetry.space_group_name_H-M   'P 1'
#
loop_
_entity.id
_entity.type
_entity.pdbx_description
1 polymer ?
#
loop_
_entity_poly.entity_id
_entity_poly.type
_entity_poly.pdbx_seq_one_letter_code
_entity_poly.pdbx_strand_id
1 'polypeptide(L)'
;MGSEMCIRDRKFRGAMLLRGIFFMPNMIGGLLLGFTWQFIFISIFEAFSKKTGIAAFSGWLSNPETGFIGLLILTVWQMSGYMMIVYIAQIQQIPESVKEAARIDGANSWQLMRYIILPLMMPAFTIGLFLSISSSFKMFDQNLALTQGGPYKSTEMIALNIYNSAFGANEFGFAQAKAIVFLIIVAGIGVTQLVIT
;
A
#
# COMPACT_ATOMS: atom_id res chain seq x y z
N MET A 1 -9.68 -31.82 30.14
CA MET A 1 -8.63 -31.79 29.08
C MET A 1 -9.17 -31.97 27.66
N GLY A 2 -10.44 -31.73 27.38
CA GLY A 2 -11.06 -32.01 26.07
C GLY A 2 -11.78 -30.84 25.39
N SER A 3 -12.03 -29.73 26.06
CA SER A 3 -12.84 -28.63 25.51
C SER A 3 -12.05 -27.45 24.97
N GLU A 4 -10.77 -27.33 25.28
CA GLU A 4 -9.94 -26.18 24.87
C GLU A 4 -9.29 -26.38 23.49
N MET A 5 -9.21 -27.60 22.99
CA MET A 5 -8.67 -27.91 21.68
C MET A 5 -9.59 -27.51 20.54
N CYS A 6 -10.89 -27.34 20.79
CA CYS A 6 -11.88 -26.98 19.77
C CYS A 6 -11.91 -25.46 19.41
N ILE A 7 -11.37 -24.60 20.25
CA ILE A 7 -11.36 -23.14 19.98
C ILE A 7 -10.16 -22.74 19.12
N ARG A 8 -9.05 -23.50 19.17
CA ARG A 8 -7.82 -23.24 18.40
C ARG A 8 -7.98 -23.52 16.91
N ASP A 9 -8.92 -24.34 16.50
CA ASP A 9 -9.10 -24.81 15.10
C ASP A 9 -10.23 -24.12 14.32
N ARG A 10 -10.77 -23.01 14.79
CA ARG A 10 -11.53 -22.13 13.90
C ARG A 10 -10.60 -21.40 12.95
N LYS A 11 -9.84 -22.15 12.18
CA LYS A 11 -9.34 -21.66 10.89
C LYS A 11 -10.57 -21.37 10.05
N PHE A 12 -10.94 -20.10 9.99
CA PHE A 12 -11.97 -19.65 9.06
C PHE A 12 -11.60 -20.22 7.68
N ARG A 13 -12.37 -21.19 7.18
CA ARG A 13 -12.07 -21.92 5.94
C ARG A 13 -11.83 -20.98 4.75
N GLY A 14 -12.37 -19.75 4.80
CA GLY A 14 -12.13 -18.69 3.80
C GLY A 14 -10.90 -17.81 4.07
N ALA A 15 -10.21 -17.91 5.20
CA ALA A 15 -9.09 -17.02 5.52
C ALA A 15 -7.94 -17.12 4.50
N MET A 16 -7.68 -18.31 3.98
CA MET A 16 -6.67 -18.52 2.95
C MET A 16 -7.07 -17.90 1.62
N LEU A 17 -8.33 -18.04 1.22
CA LEU A 17 -8.87 -17.41 0.01
C LEU A 17 -8.85 -15.88 0.12
N LEU A 18 -9.29 -15.33 1.25
CA LEU A 18 -9.24 -13.89 1.49
C LEU A 18 -7.80 -13.36 1.43
N ARG A 19 -6.84 -14.04 2.07
CA ARG A 19 -5.43 -13.67 1.97
C ARG A 19 -4.94 -13.68 0.53
N GLY A 20 -5.31 -14.70 -0.26
CA GLY A 20 -4.97 -14.78 -1.67
C GLY A 20 -5.56 -13.62 -2.47
N ILE A 21 -6.84 -13.32 -2.29
CA ILE A 21 -7.53 -12.22 -2.98
C ILE A 21 -6.91 -10.86 -2.66
N PHE A 22 -6.63 -10.59 -1.38
CA PHE A 22 -6.00 -9.32 -0.98
C PHE A 22 -4.52 -9.22 -1.39
N PHE A 23 -3.82 -10.34 -1.51
CA PHE A 23 -2.42 -10.35 -1.94
C PHE A 23 -2.26 -10.30 -3.46
N MET A 24 -3.25 -10.76 -4.22
CA MET A 24 -3.21 -10.83 -5.68
C MET A 24 -2.82 -9.50 -6.36
N PRO A 25 -3.32 -8.32 -5.92
CA PRO A 25 -2.92 -7.04 -6.53
C PRO A 25 -1.42 -6.77 -6.46
N ASN A 26 -0.76 -7.22 -5.40
CA ASN A 26 0.68 -7.04 -5.24
C ASN A 26 1.51 -7.92 -6.18
N MET A 27 0.95 -9.04 -6.66
CA MET A 27 1.60 -9.93 -7.62
C MET A 27 1.48 -9.43 -9.07
N ILE A 28 0.51 -8.55 -9.33
CA ILE A 28 0.31 -7.95 -10.64
C ILE A 28 1.32 -6.81 -10.80
N GLY A 29 2.02 -6.78 -11.93
CA GLY A 29 2.95 -5.68 -12.23
C GLY A 29 2.25 -4.32 -12.21
N GLY A 30 2.95 -3.29 -11.70
CA GLY A 30 2.39 -1.95 -11.51
C GLY A 30 1.81 -1.34 -12.78
N LEU A 31 2.40 -1.62 -13.92
CA LEU A 31 1.94 -1.16 -15.24
C LEU A 31 0.56 -1.75 -15.60
N LEU A 32 0.41 -3.07 -15.48
CA LEU A 32 -0.86 -3.75 -15.76
C LEU A 32 -1.96 -3.31 -14.79
N LEU A 33 -1.59 -3.15 -13.52
CA LEU A 33 -2.51 -2.69 -12.50
C LEU A 33 -2.96 -1.25 -12.77
N GLY A 34 -2.02 -0.36 -13.17
CA GLY A 34 -2.31 1.00 -13.56
C GLY A 34 -3.29 1.09 -14.72
N PHE A 35 -3.08 0.33 -15.80
CA PHE A 35 -4.01 0.28 -16.94
C PHE A 35 -5.39 -0.29 -16.56
N THR A 36 -5.42 -1.31 -15.70
CA THR A 36 -6.69 -1.87 -15.22
C THR A 36 -7.50 -0.82 -14.47
N TRP A 37 -6.88 -0.08 -13.56
CA TRP A 37 -7.52 1.00 -12.82
C TRP A 37 -7.86 2.20 -13.70
N GLN A 38 -7.04 2.51 -14.70
CA GLN A 38 -7.35 3.53 -15.70
C GLN A 38 -8.66 3.19 -16.43
N PHE A 39 -8.81 1.94 -16.87
CA PHE A 39 -10.05 1.47 -17.49
C PHE A 39 -11.25 1.57 -16.54
N ILE A 40 -11.08 1.24 -15.26
CA ILE A 40 -12.15 1.36 -14.25
C ILE A 40 -12.58 2.82 -14.10
N PHE A 41 -11.63 3.74 -13.91
CA PHE A 41 -11.96 5.15 -13.70
C PHE A 41 -12.53 5.84 -14.95
N ILE A 42 -12.01 5.52 -16.14
CA ILE A 42 -12.47 6.16 -17.39
C ILE A 42 -13.77 5.52 -17.88
N SER A 43 -13.88 4.17 -17.90
CA SER A 43 -15.00 3.50 -18.54
C SER A 43 -16.12 3.15 -17.59
N ILE A 44 -15.77 2.50 -16.46
CA ILE A 44 -16.81 1.98 -15.53
C ILE A 44 -17.41 3.14 -14.73
N PHE A 45 -16.59 4.04 -14.19
CA PHE A 45 -17.07 5.18 -13.41
C PHE A 45 -17.89 6.14 -14.27
N GLU A 46 -17.50 6.38 -15.51
CA GLU A 46 -18.26 7.23 -16.40
C GLU A 46 -19.61 6.59 -16.85
N ALA A 47 -19.61 5.28 -17.11
CA ALA A 47 -20.86 4.55 -17.38
C ALA A 47 -21.80 4.59 -16.17
N PHE A 48 -21.27 4.45 -14.96
CA PHE A 48 -22.03 4.55 -13.73
C PHE A 48 -22.58 5.96 -13.50
N SER A 49 -21.76 6.99 -13.73
CA SER A 49 -22.19 8.40 -13.68
C SER A 49 -23.34 8.70 -14.60
N LYS A 50 -23.26 8.25 -15.88
CA LYS A 50 -24.33 8.43 -16.86
C LYS A 50 -25.63 7.70 -16.48
N LYS A 51 -25.52 6.53 -15.84
CA LYS A 51 -26.70 5.73 -15.44
C LYS A 51 -27.37 6.25 -14.17
N THR A 52 -26.61 6.76 -13.20
CA THR A 52 -27.11 7.21 -11.90
C THR A 52 -27.33 8.72 -11.83
N GLY A 53 -26.79 9.50 -12.77
CA GLY A 53 -26.81 10.97 -12.74
C GLY A 53 -25.87 11.59 -11.70
N ILE A 54 -24.99 10.79 -11.05
CA ILE A 54 -24.07 11.28 -10.02
C ILE A 54 -22.80 11.80 -10.70
N ALA A 55 -22.67 13.12 -10.81
CA ALA A 55 -21.54 13.79 -11.44
C ALA A 55 -20.18 13.51 -10.77
N ALA A 56 -20.17 13.09 -9.50
CA ALA A 56 -18.94 12.79 -8.74
C ALA A 56 -18.09 11.66 -9.33
N PHE A 57 -18.66 10.80 -10.15
CA PHE A 57 -17.96 9.70 -10.84
C PHE A 57 -17.49 10.07 -12.26
N SER A 58 -17.79 11.28 -12.73
CA SER A 58 -17.42 11.73 -14.06
C SER A 58 -16.02 12.39 -14.06
N GLY A 59 -15.19 12.06 -15.06
CA GLY A 59 -13.92 12.73 -15.30
C GLY A 59 -12.87 12.56 -14.20
N TRP A 60 -12.83 11.42 -13.52
CA TRP A 60 -11.96 11.17 -12.37
C TRP A 60 -10.48 11.44 -12.63
N LEU A 61 -9.96 11.04 -13.77
CA LEU A 61 -8.56 11.26 -14.12
C LEU A 61 -8.32 12.61 -14.82
N SER A 62 -9.39 13.36 -15.10
CA SER A 62 -9.30 14.67 -15.76
C SER A 62 -9.12 15.84 -14.77
N ASN A 63 -9.37 15.62 -13.48
CA ASN A 63 -9.15 16.59 -12.42
C ASN A 63 -7.90 16.25 -11.59
N PRO A 64 -7.08 17.25 -11.20
CA PRO A 64 -5.89 17.04 -10.39
C PRO A 64 -6.14 16.28 -9.07
N GLU A 65 -7.19 16.67 -8.35
CA GLU A 65 -7.51 16.11 -7.03
C GLU A 65 -7.96 14.65 -7.14
N THR A 66 -8.92 14.37 -8.02
CA THR A 66 -9.44 13.01 -8.20
C THR A 66 -8.43 12.08 -8.88
N GLY A 67 -7.58 12.60 -9.76
CA GLY A 67 -6.47 11.86 -10.35
C GLY A 67 -5.46 11.42 -9.30
N PHE A 68 -5.11 12.31 -8.36
CA PHE A 68 -4.24 11.97 -7.22
C PHE A 68 -4.88 10.96 -6.28
N ILE A 69 -6.17 11.16 -5.95
CA ILE A 69 -6.95 10.19 -5.15
C ILE A 69 -7.00 8.82 -5.85
N GLY A 70 -7.13 8.79 -7.17
CA GLY A 70 -7.08 7.55 -7.96
C GLY A 70 -5.75 6.80 -7.78
N LEU A 71 -4.62 7.50 -7.81
CA LEU A 71 -3.30 6.93 -7.51
C LEU A 71 -3.22 6.41 -6.07
N LEU A 72 -3.76 7.14 -5.10
CA LEU A 72 -3.79 6.70 -3.71
C LEU A 72 -4.61 5.43 -3.53
N ILE A 73 -5.81 5.36 -4.12
CA ILE A 73 -6.68 4.17 -4.05
C ILE A 73 -5.95 2.94 -4.60
N LEU A 74 -5.35 3.07 -5.79
CA LEU A 74 -4.59 1.99 -6.42
C LEU A 74 -3.45 1.52 -5.51
N THR A 75 -2.64 2.47 -5.01
CA THR A 75 -1.46 2.15 -4.20
C THR A 75 -1.82 1.54 -2.86
N VAL A 76 -2.81 2.09 -2.16
CA VAL A 76 -3.29 1.54 -0.89
C VAL A 76 -3.85 0.14 -1.09
N TRP A 77 -4.63 -0.08 -2.14
CA TRP A 77 -5.16 -1.40 -2.46
C TRP A 77 -4.04 -2.41 -2.76
N GLN A 78 -3.05 -2.04 -3.57
CA GLN A 78 -1.91 -2.89 -3.90
C GLN A 78 -1.05 -3.23 -2.67
N MET A 79 -0.78 -2.23 -1.83
CA MET A 79 0.06 -2.40 -0.64
C MET A 79 -0.64 -3.11 0.51
N SER A 80 -1.96 -2.97 0.64
CA SER A 80 -2.74 -3.51 1.75
C SER A 80 -2.57 -5.02 1.94
N GLY A 81 -2.59 -5.78 0.84
CA GLY A 81 -2.41 -7.23 0.88
C GLY A 81 -1.03 -7.66 1.34
N TYR A 82 0.00 -6.96 0.89
CA TYR A 82 1.38 -7.22 1.32
C TYR A 82 1.57 -6.91 2.81
N MET A 83 1.11 -5.74 3.26
CA MET A 83 1.18 -5.35 4.67
C MET A 83 0.38 -6.30 5.55
N MET A 84 -0.78 -6.76 5.10
CA MET A 84 -1.57 -7.76 5.82
C MET A 84 -0.77 -9.04 6.09
N ILE A 85 -0.02 -9.54 5.11
CA ILE A 85 0.80 -10.75 5.31
C ILE A 85 1.93 -10.50 6.31
N VAL A 86 2.62 -9.36 6.21
CA VAL A 86 3.69 -8.98 7.14
C VAL A 86 3.16 -8.92 8.58
N TYR A 87 2.02 -8.26 8.80
CA TYR A 87 1.43 -8.14 10.13
C TYR A 87 0.90 -9.47 10.66
N ILE A 88 0.29 -10.30 9.82
CA ILE A 88 -0.15 -11.64 10.22
C ILE A 88 1.05 -12.50 10.63
N ALA A 89 2.15 -12.46 9.88
CA ALA A 89 3.36 -13.20 10.21
C ALA A 89 3.92 -12.78 11.58
N GLN A 90 3.93 -11.49 11.89
CA GLN A 90 4.38 -10.99 13.20
C GLN A 90 3.44 -11.43 14.34
N ILE A 91 2.11 -11.35 14.14
CA ILE A 91 1.15 -11.82 15.15
C ILE A 91 1.34 -13.31 15.45
N GLN A 92 1.66 -14.12 14.44
CA GLN A 92 1.89 -15.55 14.59
C GLN A 92 3.19 -15.88 15.34
N GLN A 93 4.15 -14.96 15.37
CA GLN A 93 5.40 -15.11 16.15
C GLN A 93 5.21 -14.85 17.64
N ILE A 94 4.11 -14.22 18.07
CA ILE A 94 3.82 -13.98 19.48
C ILE A 94 3.49 -15.31 20.15
N PRO A 95 4.27 -15.74 21.17
CA PRO A 95 4.03 -17.00 21.85
C PRO A 95 2.62 -17.06 22.45
N GLU A 96 1.94 -18.20 22.31
CA GLU A 96 0.60 -18.38 22.86
C GLU A 96 0.59 -18.29 24.38
N SER A 97 1.68 -18.72 25.03
CA SER A 97 1.85 -18.63 26.50
C SER A 97 1.71 -17.19 27.01
N VAL A 98 2.16 -16.19 26.26
CA VAL A 98 2.01 -14.77 26.64
C VAL A 98 0.53 -14.36 26.61
N LYS A 99 -0.20 -14.82 25.63
CA LYS A 99 -1.64 -14.53 25.50
C LYS A 99 -2.47 -15.28 26.55
N GLU A 100 -2.07 -16.51 26.88
CA GLU A 100 -2.70 -17.31 27.93
C GLU A 100 -2.45 -16.71 29.32
N ALA A 101 -1.22 -16.32 29.64
CA ALA A 101 -0.89 -15.65 30.89
C ALA A 101 -1.75 -14.39 31.09
N ALA A 102 -1.84 -13.54 30.08
CA ALA A 102 -2.68 -12.35 30.14
C ALA A 102 -4.17 -12.65 30.39
N ARG A 103 -4.68 -13.74 29.82
CA ARG A 103 -6.06 -14.16 30.06
C ARG A 103 -6.26 -14.68 31.48
N ILE A 104 -5.27 -15.37 32.05
CA ILE A 104 -5.27 -15.84 33.44
C ILE A 104 -5.27 -14.63 34.37
N ASP A 105 -4.52 -13.57 34.03
CA ASP A 105 -4.48 -12.29 34.78
C ASP A 105 -5.77 -11.45 34.61
N GLY A 106 -6.79 -11.99 33.89
CA GLY A 106 -8.09 -11.35 33.72
C GLY A 106 -8.16 -10.28 32.62
N ALA A 107 -7.17 -10.20 31.73
CA ALA A 107 -7.20 -9.26 30.63
C ALA A 107 -8.33 -9.60 29.63
N ASN A 108 -9.16 -8.62 29.33
CA ASN A 108 -10.16 -8.75 28.28
C ASN A 108 -9.49 -8.64 26.88
N SER A 109 -10.24 -8.97 25.82
CA SER A 109 -9.71 -8.98 24.44
C SER A 109 -9.14 -7.62 24.00
N TRP A 110 -9.71 -6.50 24.45
CA TRP A 110 -9.21 -5.16 24.15
C TRP A 110 -7.89 -4.88 24.87
N GLN A 111 -7.80 -5.24 26.14
CA GLN A 111 -6.58 -5.11 26.94
C GLN A 111 -5.45 -5.98 26.38
N LEU A 112 -5.75 -7.21 26.00
CA LEU A 112 -4.81 -8.11 25.33
C LEU A 112 -4.27 -7.47 24.03
N MET A 113 -5.16 -6.94 23.20
CA MET A 113 -4.78 -6.28 21.95
C MET A 113 -3.92 -5.04 22.21
N ARG A 114 -4.36 -4.13 23.11
CA ARG A 114 -3.75 -2.81 23.32
C ARG A 114 -2.44 -2.85 24.07
N TYR A 115 -2.33 -3.72 25.08
CA TYR A 115 -1.20 -3.74 25.99
C TYR A 115 -0.17 -4.84 25.73
N ILE A 116 -0.54 -5.86 24.96
CA ILE A 116 0.34 -7.01 24.68
C ILE A 116 0.61 -7.17 23.19
N ILE A 117 -0.43 -7.37 22.38
CA ILE A 117 -0.22 -7.64 20.95
C ILE A 117 0.34 -6.42 20.24
N LEU A 118 -0.25 -5.25 20.42
CA LEU A 118 0.14 -4.03 19.72
C LEU A 118 1.60 -3.61 20.00
N PRO A 119 2.09 -3.61 21.26
CA PRO A 119 3.50 -3.35 21.54
C PRO A 119 4.45 -4.38 20.94
N LEU A 120 4.10 -5.67 20.97
CA LEU A 120 4.91 -6.73 20.37
C LEU A 120 4.92 -6.70 18.83
N MET A 121 3.97 -5.99 18.23
CA MET A 121 3.92 -5.75 16.78
C MET A 121 4.73 -4.52 16.33
N MET A 122 5.28 -3.73 17.23
CA MET A 122 6.02 -2.49 16.86
C MET A 122 7.11 -2.73 15.79
N PRO A 123 7.92 -3.81 15.84
CA PRO A 123 8.88 -4.09 14.78
C PRO A 123 8.25 -4.26 13.39
N ALA A 124 7.07 -4.87 13.32
CA ALA A 124 6.37 -5.02 12.04
C ALA A 124 5.82 -3.67 11.53
N PHE A 125 5.35 -2.80 12.40
CA PHE A 125 4.93 -1.45 12.00
C PHE A 125 6.09 -0.64 11.44
N THR A 126 7.28 -0.76 12.05
CA THR A 126 8.48 -0.11 11.53
C THR A 126 8.85 -0.60 10.14
N ILE A 127 8.88 -1.93 9.95
CA ILE A 127 9.13 -2.53 8.64
C ILE A 127 8.06 -2.07 7.64
N GLY A 128 6.79 -2.07 8.04
CA GLY A 128 5.68 -1.63 7.21
C GLY A 128 5.81 -0.16 6.78
N LEU A 129 6.16 0.73 7.70
CA LEU A 129 6.42 2.15 7.40
C LEU A 129 7.59 2.32 6.43
N PHE A 130 8.70 1.64 6.67
CA PHE A 130 9.86 1.68 5.78
C PHE A 130 9.51 1.25 4.35
N LEU A 131 8.81 0.12 4.22
CA LEU A 131 8.40 -0.39 2.92
C LEU A 131 7.40 0.53 2.23
N SER A 132 6.44 1.10 2.96
CA SER A 132 5.46 2.03 2.41
C SER A 132 6.10 3.32 1.90
N ILE A 133 6.99 3.92 2.69
CA ILE A 133 7.72 5.13 2.31
C ILE A 133 8.60 4.84 1.08
N SER A 134 9.40 3.76 1.14
CA SER A 134 10.28 3.38 0.03
C SER A 134 9.51 3.11 -1.26
N SER A 135 8.35 2.45 -1.17
CA SER A 135 7.50 2.17 -2.35
C SER A 135 6.89 3.44 -2.92
N SER A 136 6.46 4.38 -2.05
CA SER A 136 5.87 5.65 -2.49
C SER A 136 6.87 6.49 -3.30
N PHE A 137 8.11 6.52 -2.89
CA PHE A 137 9.16 7.23 -3.65
C PHE A 137 9.46 6.56 -4.99
N LYS A 138 9.39 5.23 -5.07
CA LYS A 138 9.69 4.46 -6.29
C LYS A 138 8.49 4.28 -7.21
N MET A 139 7.35 4.92 -6.92
CA MET A 139 6.14 4.80 -7.71
C MET A 139 6.33 5.39 -9.11
N PHE A 140 6.60 4.53 -10.08
CA PHE A 140 6.78 4.89 -11.49
C PHE A 140 5.71 4.24 -12.37
N ASP A 141 5.63 2.90 -12.35
CA ASP A 141 4.79 2.12 -13.25
C ASP A 141 3.30 2.48 -13.14
N GLN A 142 2.80 2.58 -11.90
CA GLN A 142 1.41 2.94 -11.63
C GLN A 142 1.11 4.36 -12.08
N ASN A 143 2.02 5.30 -11.81
CA ASN A 143 1.86 6.69 -12.20
C ASN A 143 1.90 6.86 -13.72
N LEU A 144 2.82 6.16 -14.39
CA LEU A 144 2.91 6.15 -15.85
C LEU A 144 1.64 5.57 -16.49
N ALA A 145 1.14 4.44 -15.98
CA ALA A 145 0.01 3.75 -16.59
C ALA A 145 -1.35 4.38 -16.26
N LEU A 146 -1.52 4.93 -15.04
CA LEU A 146 -2.82 5.46 -14.61
C LEU A 146 -3.07 6.88 -15.10
N THR A 147 -2.15 7.80 -14.83
CA THR A 147 -2.34 9.24 -15.06
C THR A 147 -1.35 9.86 -16.04
N GLN A 148 -0.22 9.18 -16.29
CA GLN A 148 0.91 9.76 -17.07
C GLN A 148 1.39 11.12 -16.53
N GLY A 149 1.19 11.34 -15.22
CA GLY A 149 1.47 12.61 -14.56
C GLY A 149 0.37 13.67 -14.70
N GLY A 150 -0.65 13.43 -15.51
CA GLY A 150 -1.72 14.39 -15.80
C GLY A 150 -2.80 14.47 -14.73
N PRO A 151 -3.72 15.46 -14.85
CA PRO A 151 -3.65 16.62 -15.75
C PRO A 151 -2.62 17.68 -15.28
N TYR A 152 -2.07 18.42 -16.20
CA TYR A 152 -1.15 19.55 -15.95
C TYR A 152 0.08 19.21 -15.07
N LYS A 153 0.59 17.98 -15.14
CA LYS A 153 1.66 17.43 -14.27
C LYS A 153 1.33 17.39 -12.77
N SER A 154 0.05 17.53 -12.40
CA SER A 154 -0.37 17.59 -11.00
C SER A 154 -0.19 16.27 -10.25
N THR A 155 -0.16 15.16 -10.96
CA THR A 155 0.05 13.82 -10.40
C THR A 155 1.42 13.23 -10.75
N GLU A 156 2.32 14.04 -11.35
CA GLU A 156 3.64 13.60 -11.79
C GLU A 156 4.55 13.33 -10.59
N MET A 157 4.80 12.07 -10.30
CA MET A 157 5.72 11.65 -9.26
C MET A 157 7.18 11.85 -9.67
N ILE A 158 8.09 11.95 -8.71
CA ILE A 158 9.51 12.27 -8.96
C ILE A 158 10.15 11.28 -9.94
N ALA A 159 9.89 9.99 -9.79
CA ALA A 159 10.44 8.97 -10.68
C ALA A 159 9.97 9.17 -12.14
N LEU A 160 8.69 9.50 -12.34
CA LEU A 160 8.13 9.80 -13.66
C LEU A 160 8.68 11.11 -14.22
N ASN A 161 8.88 12.13 -13.38
CA ASN A 161 9.48 13.39 -13.80
C ASN A 161 10.92 13.22 -14.28
N ILE A 162 11.74 12.39 -13.61
CA ILE A 162 13.09 12.05 -14.05
C ILE A 162 13.04 11.36 -15.41
N TYR A 163 12.16 10.38 -15.57
CA TYR A 163 11.97 9.67 -16.83
C TYR A 163 11.56 10.61 -17.97
N ASN A 164 10.57 11.48 -17.74
CA ASN A 164 10.11 12.45 -18.73
C ASN A 164 11.21 13.47 -19.11
N SER A 165 12.06 13.88 -18.17
CA SER A 165 13.21 14.74 -18.48
C SER A 165 14.22 14.01 -19.34
N ALA A 166 14.50 12.73 -19.07
CA ALA A 166 15.47 11.96 -19.85
C ALA A 166 14.95 11.64 -21.26
N PHE A 167 13.79 11.02 -21.35
CA PHE A 167 13.27 10.41 -22.58
C PHE A 167 12.20 11.25 -23.28
N GLY A 168 11.49 12.10 -22.55
CA GLY A 168 10.51 13.02 -23.14
C GLY A 168 11.14 14.31 -23.66
N ALA A 169 12.03 14.93 -22.87
CA ALA A 169 12.71 16.16 -23.23
C ALA A 169 14.12 15.95 -23.83
N ASN A 170 14.66 14.74 -23.81
CA ASN A 170 16.04 14.39 -24.20
C ASN A 170 17.13 15.15 -23.39
N GLU A 171 16.80 15.55 -22.16
CA GLU A 171 17.70 16.27 -21.24
C GLU A 171 18.42 15.30 -20.30
N PHE A 172 19.23 14.39 -20.84
CA PHE A 172 19.85 13.31 -20.04
C PHE A 172 20.72 13.83 -18.90
N GLY A 173 21.48 14.91 -19.10
CA GLY A 173 22.33 15.49 -18.05
C GLY A 173 21.49 16.04 -16.88
N PHE A 174 20.38 16.70 -17.17
CA PHE A 174 19.47 17.23 -16.15
C PHE A 174 18.70 16.11 -15.43
N ALA A 175 18.25 15.11 -16.17
CA ALA A 175 17.61 13.93 -15.59
C ALA A 175 18.55 13.16 -14.64
N GLN A 176 19.83 13.03 -15.03
CA GLN A 176 20.86 12.39 -14.20
C GLN A 176 21.10 13.17 -12.89
N ALA A 177 21.16 14.50 -12.96
CA ALA A 177 21.28 15.33 -11.77
C ALA A 177 20.09 15.17 -10.84
N LYS A 178 18.85 15.17 -11.36
CA LYS A 178 17.64 14.87 -10.58
C LYS A 178 17.68 13.49 -9.93
N ALA A 179 18.13 12.47 -10.67
CA ALA A 179 18.24 11.10 -10.16
C ALA A 179 19.24 10.99 -8.98
N ILE A 180 20.37 11.69 -9.06
CA ILE A 180 21.36 11.72 -7.96
C ILE A 180 20.78 12.40 -6.73
N VAL A 181 20.15 13.57 -6.88
CA VAL A 181 19.50 14.27 -5.76
C VAL A 181 18.41 13.40 -5.13
N PHE A 182 17.60 12.77 -5.97
CA PHE A 182 16.55 11.85 -5.53
C PHE A 182 17.13 10.66 -4.75
N LEU A 183 18.22 10.07 -5.22
CA LEU A 183 18.92 8.97 -4.53
C LEU A 183 19.38 9.41 -3.14
N ILE A 184 19.99 10.60 -3.02
CA ILE A 184 20.47 11.12 -1.73
C ILE A 184 19.29 11.32 -0.76
N ILE A 185 18.18 11.87 -1.22
CA ILE A 185 16.99 12.09 -0.40
C ILE A 185 16.42 10.75 0.10
N VAL A 186 16.23 9.78 -0.79
CA VAL A 186 15.66 8.48 -0.43
C VAL A 186 16.60 7.70 0.50
N ALA A 187 17.91 7.75 0.24
CA ALA A 187 18.89 7.13 1.12
C ALA A 187 18.90 7.79 2.51
N GLY A 188 18.84 9.13 2.57
CA GLY A 188 18.78 9.89 3.83
C GLY A 188 17.54 9.52 4.65
N ILE A 189 16.36 9.44 4.01
CA ILE A 189 15.12 9.02 4.68
C ILE A 189 15.25 7.58 5.21
N GLY A 190 15.78 6.67 4.39
CA GLY A 190 15.99 5.27 4.77
C GLY A 190 16.93 5.11 5.98
N VAL A 191 18.08 5.80 5.96
CA VAL A 191 19.03 5.79 7.07
C VAL A 191 18.42 6.39 8.32
N THR A 192 17.75 7.53 8.22
CA THR A 192 17.10 8.19 9.35
C THR A 192 16.08 7.29 10.02
N GLN A 193 15.26 6.62 9.22
CA GLN A 193 14.26 5.68 9.72
C GLN A 193 14.91 4.48 10.44
N LEU A 194 16.02 3.98 9.92
CA LEU A 194 16.75 2.85 10.50
C LEU A 194 17.39 3.21 11.84
N VAL A 195 17.83 4.47 12.02
CA VAL A 195 18.45 4.95 13.26
C VAL A 195 17.41 5.24 14.35
N ILE A 196 16.19 5.67 13.97
CA ILE A 196 15.12 6.00 14.94
C ILE A 196 14.40 4.73 15.45
N THR A 197 14.57 3.60 14.79
CA THR A 197 13.91 2.34 15.13
C THR A 197 14.83 1.37 15.82
#